data_3dcb3442a3d4b996c7ca3abca00c451f
#
_entry.id   3dcb3442a3d4b996c7ca3abca00c451f
#
_cell.length_a   1.000
_cell.length_b   1.000
_cell.length_c   1.000
_cell.angle_alpha   90.00
_cell.angle_beta   90.00
_cell.angle_gamma   90.00
#
_symmetry.space_group_name_H-M   'P 1'
#
loop_
_entity.id
_entity.type
_entity.pdbx_description
1 polymer ?
#
loop_
_entity_poly.entity_id
_entity_poly.type
_entity_poly.pdbx_seq_one_letter_code
_entity_poly.pdbx_strand_id
1 'polypeptide(L)'
;MLKYLFRGAKILKNPYIRGIICKFIITKDMENLNFLEEIIESDLASGKCESVMTRFPPEPNGYLHIGHAKSICINFGLAKKYGGKTNLRFDDTNPVKEDTEYVDSIKEDIKWLGFDWENERYASDYFDQLYEWAEELIKKGLAYVDDQTQEEIRAGRGTVQVPGTESPYRNRSVEENLQLFREMKAGKYAEGEKVLRAKIDMAHPNMLFRDPLLYRIIHAHHHRTGDKWCIYPMYDYAHGQSDSIENITHSICTLEFDVHRPLYDWFIEKLGIFPSHQYEFARLNLT
;
A
#
# COMPACT_ATOMS: atom_id res chain seq x y z
N MET A 1 -11.21 11.23 -23.02
CA MET A 1 -11.73 10.20 -23.92
C MET A 1 -11.41 8.77 -23.42
N LEU A 2 -10.30 8.52 -22.79
CA LEU A 2 -9.92 7.17 -22.25
C LEU A 2 -10.61 6.73 -20.94
N LYS A 3 -11.22 7.64 -20.17
CA LYS A 3 -12.02 7.31 -18.97
C LYS A 3 -13.27 6.45 -19.26
N TYR A 4 -13.68 6.32 -20.51
CA TYR A 4 -14.86 5.53 -20.93
C TYR A 4 -14.51 4.19 -21.59
N LEU A 5 -13.24 3.83 -21.73
CA LEU A 5 -12.82 2.58 -22.38
C LEU A 5 -13.21 1.33 -21.60
N PHE A 6 -13.39 1.43 -20.28
CA PHE A 6 -13.83 0.30 -19.46
C PHE A 6 -15.36 0.25 -19.24
N ARG A 7 -16.08 1.35 -19.36
CA ARG A 7 -17.54 1.42 -19.19
C ARG A 7 -18.37 1.19 -20.47
N GLY A 8 -17.78 1.20 -21.65
CA GLY A 8 -18.45 1.12 -22.94
C GLY A 8 -18.41 -0.25 -23.64
N ALA A 9 -18.44 -1.21 -22.97
CA ALA A 9 -18.06 -2.60 -23.01
C ALA A 9 -18.50 -3.52 -24.15
N LYS A 10 -19.00 -3.10 -25.26
CA LYS A 10 -19.18 -4.02 -26.41
C LYS A 10 -17.91 -4.21 -27.25
N ILE A 11 -17.01 -3.22 -27.26
CA ILE A 11 -15.71 -3.29 -27.96
C ILE A 11 -14.69 -4.10 -27.15
N LEU A 12 -14.75 -4.05 -25.83
CA LEU A 12 -13.78 -4.64 -24.93
C LEU A 12 -14.01 -6.12 -24.61
N LYS A 13 -15.17 -6.68 -24.95
CA LYS A 13 -15.40 -8.15 -24.89
C LYS A 13 -14.69 -8.93 -26.01
N ASN A 14 -13.98 -8.25 -26.89
CA ASN A 14 -13.24 -8.88 -27.96
C ASN A 14 -11.92 -9.48 -27.42
N PRO A 15 -11.77 -10.84 -27.44
CA PRO A 15 -10.57 -11.52 -26.97
C PRO A 15 -9.29 -11.12 -27.74
N TYR A 16 -9.43 -10.58 -28.95
CA TYR A 16 -8.33 -10.08 -29.74
C TYR A 16 -7.73 -8.80 -29.16
N ILE A 17 -8.57 -7.86 -28.71
CA ILE A 17 -8.11 -6.62 -28.03
C ILE A 17 -7.45 -6.94 -26.70
N ARG A 18 -8.00 -7.89 -25.93
CA ARG A 18 -7.38 -8.43 -24.72
C ARG A 18 -5.98 -8.98 -25.00
N GLY A 19 -5.86 -9.81 -26.03
CA GLY A 19 -4.57 -10.38 -26.45
C GLY A 19 -3.55 -9.33 -26.86
N ILE A 20 -3.99 -8.25 -27.52
CA ILE A 20 -3.12 -7.13 -27.89
C ILE A 20 -2.66 -6.36 -26.64
N ILE A 21 -3.56 -6.01 -25.72
CA ILE A 21 -3.20 -5.28 -24.49
C ILE A 21 -2.19 -6.09 -23.67
N CYS A 22 -2.49 -7.37 -23.39
CA CYS A 22 -1.57 -8.22 -22.65
C CYS A 22 -0.25 -8.45 -23.42
N LYS A 23 -0.30 -8.73 -24.72
CA LYS A 23 0.92 -8.85 -25.54
C LYS A 23 1.72 -7.55 -25.57
N PHE A 24 1.09 -6.40 -25.80
CA PHE A 24 1.79 -5.13 -25.88
C PHE A 24 2.45 -4.71 -24.55
N ILE A 25 1.88 -5.15 -23.42
CA ILE A 25 2.40 -4.85 -22.09
C ILE A 25 3.48 -5.87 -21.67
N ILE A 26 3.34 -7.16 -22.04
CA ILE A 26 4.20 -8.25 -21.58
C ILE A 26 5.29 -8.61 -22.58
N THR A 27 5.05 -8.46 -23.88
CA THR A 27 6.02 -8.88 -24.91
C THR A 27 6.74 -7.69 -25.52
N LYS A 28 7.87 -7.32 -24.95
CA LYS A 28 9.01 -6.84 -25.70
C LYS A 28 10.06 -7.96 -25.63
N ASP A 29 10.34 -8.55 -26.79
CA ASP A 29 11.40 -9.51 -27.08
C ASP A 29 11.65 -10.69 -26.12
N MET A 30 11.31 -11.89 -26.58
CA MET A 30 11.55 -13.16 -25.88
C MET A 30 13.04 -13.54 -25.72
N GLU A 31 13.96 -12.71 -26.19
CA GLU A 31 15.41 -12.99 -26.13
C GLU A 31 16.14 -12.25 -25.00
N ASN A 32 15.56 -11.17 -24.44
CA ASN A 32 16.18 -10.43 -23.34
C ASN A 32 15.21 -10.31 -22.17
N LEU A 33 15.68 -10.65 -20.98
CA LEU A 33 14.95 -10.42 -19.73
C LEU A 33 14.75 -8.91 -19.52
N ASN A 34 13.59 -8.51 -19.00
CA ASN A 34 13.46 -7.16 -18.45
C ASN A 34 14.03 -7.11 -17.03
N PHE A 35 14.30 -5.93 -16.51
CA PHE A 35 14.94 -5.77 -15.21
C PHE A 35 14.20 -6.44 -14.04
N LEU A 36 12.85 -6.53 -14.07
CA LEU A 36 12.09 -7.25 -13.04
C LEU A 36 12.30 -8.75 -13.14
N GLU A 37 12.39 -9.27 -14.35
CA GLU A 37 12.69 -10.68 -14.60
C GLU A 37 14.11 -11.03 -14.15
N GLU A 38 15.10 -10.16 -14.44
CA GLU A 38 16.48 -10.31 -13.94
C GLU A 38 16.53 -10.37 -12.41
N ILE A 39 15.79 -9.50 -11.73
CA ILE A 39 15.70 -9.49 -10.28
C ILE A 39 15.07 -10.81 -9.77
N ILE A 40 13.94 -11.22 -10.34
CA ILE A 40 13.25 -12.45 -9.94
C ILE A 40 14.16 -13.68 -10.13
N GLU A 41 14.83 -13.78 -11.26
CA GLU A 41 15.74 -14.89 -11.53
C GLU A 41 16.94 -14.91 -10.58
N SER A 42 17.49 -13.74 -10.25
CA SER A 42 18.55 -13.60 -9.25
C SER A 42 18.07 -13.99 -7.85
N ASP A 43 16.88 -13.54 -7.46
CA ASP A 43 16.31 -13.83 -6.12
C ASP A 43 15.98 -15.33 -5.96
N LEU A 44 15.47 -15.98 -7.01
CA LEU A 44 15.23 -17.42 -7.03
C LEU A 44 16.56 -18.22 -7.02
N ALA A 45 17.53 -17.83 -7.85
CA ALA A 45 18.81 -18.52 -7.94
C ALA A 45 19.65 -18.40 -6.66
N SER A 46 19.56 -17.26 -5.95
CA SER A 46 20.26 -17.05 -4.66
C SER A 46 19.55 -17.70 -3.47
N GLY A 47 18.33 -18.21 -3.65
CA GLY A 47 17.51 -18.74 -2.55
C GLY A 47 16.94 -17.66 -1.63
N LYS A 48 16.92 -16.40 -2.05
CA LYS A 48 16.27 -15.31 -1.31
C LYS A 48 14.76 -15.53 -1.17
N CYS A 49 14.15 -16.18 -2.16
CA CYS A 49 12.80 -16.71 -2.10
C CYS A 49 12.70 -18.06 -2.80
N GLU A 50 11.79 -18.92 -2.35
CA GLU A 50 11.54 -20.24 -2.96
C GLU A 50 10.56 -20.16 -4.15
N SER A 51 9.69 -19.17 -4.14
CA SER A 51 8.67 -18.93 -5.16
C SER A 51 8.33 -17.46 -5.27
N VAL A 52 7.75 -17.07 -6.40
CA VAL A 52 7.31 -15.69 -6.64
C VAL A 52 5.90 -15.50 -6.09
N MET A 53 5.75 -14.57 -5.15
CA MET A 53 4.47 -14.10 -4.67
C MET A 53 4.36 -12.60 -4.91
N THR A 54 3.38 -12.20 -5.72
CA THR A 54 3.06 -10.81 -6.01
C THR A 54 1.68 -10.43 -5.51
N ARG A 55 1.30 -9.18 -5.63
CA ARG A 55 -0.05 -8.72 -5.30
C ARG A 55 -0.50 -7.58 -6.23
N PHE A 56 -1.80 -7.44 -6.40
CA PHE A 56 -2.43 -6.24 -6.96
C PHE A 56 -3.32 -5.63 -5.87
N PRO A 57 -2.97 -4.42 -5.34
CA PRO A 57 -3.64 -3.83 -4.18
C PRO A 57 -4.47 -2.59 -4.56
N PRO A 58 -5.59 -2.73 -5.30
CA PRO A 58 -6.40 -1.58 -5.68
C PRO A 58 -7.16 -1.01 -4.48
N GLU A 59 -7.31 0.33 -4.42
CA GLU A 59 -8.31 0.96 -3.58
C GLU A 59 -9.70 0.78 -4.23
N PRO A 60 -10.73 0.29 -3.50
CA PRO A 60 -12.08 0.12 -4.05
C PRO A 60 -12.88 1.43 -4.04
N ASN A 61 -12.31 2.49 -4.64
CA ASN A 61 -12.84 3.86 -4.66
C ASN A 61 -13.12 4.39 -6.08
N GLY A 62 -13.04 3.53 -7.10
CA GLY A 62 -13.27 3.89 -8.49
C GLY A 62 -13.00 2.75 -9.46
N TYR A 63 -13.39 2.98 -10.73
CA TYR A 63 -13.13 2.04 -11.82
C TYR A 63 -11.67 2.04 -12.25
N LEU A 64 -11.17 0.87 -12.68
CA LEU A 64 -9.81 0.73 -13.19
C LEU A 64 -9.60 1.52 -14.50
N HIS A 65 -8.37 1.91 -14.73
CA HIS A 65 -7.91 2.54 -15.98
C HIS A 65 -6.69 1.80 -16.54
N ILE A 66 -6.22 2.22 -17.71
CA ILE A 66 -5.11 1.54 -18.42
C ILE A 66 -3.82 1.40 -17.60
N GLY A 67 -3.54 2.33 -16.69
CA GLY A 67 -2.42 2.21 -15.75
C GLY A 67 -2.56 1.02 -14.81
N HIS A 68 -3.77 0.79 -14.30
CA HIS A 68 -4.09 -0.41 -13.52
C HIS A 68 -3.96 -1.69 -14.34
N ALA A 69 -4.43 -1.69 -15.61
CA ALA A 69 -4.28 -2.83 -16.50
C ALA A 69 -2.81 -3.21 -16.71
N LYS A 70 -1.91 -2.21 -16.84
CA LYS A 70 -0.47 -2.45 -16.90
C LYS A 70 0.04 -3.12 -15.61
N SER A 71 -0.34 -2.60 -14.43
CA SER A 71 0.06 -3.18 -13.14
C SER A 71 -0.44 -4.61 -12.98
N ILE A 72 -1.70 -4.89 -13.36
CA ILE A 72 -2.28 -6.24 -13.36
C ILE A 72 -1.44 -7.17 -14.26
N CYS A 73 -1.22 -6.79 -15.52
CA CYS A 73 -0.46 -7.61 -16.46
C CYS A 73 0.95 -7.89 -15.97
N ILE A 74 1.64 -6.94 -15.33
CA ILE A 74 2.98 -7.14 -14.79
C ILE A 74 2.94 -8.08 -13.59
N ASN A 75 2.13 -7.81 -12.57
CA ASN A 75 2.09 -8.62 -11.35
C ASN A 75 1.66 -10.06 -11.64
N PHE A 76 0.54 -10.24 -12.30
CA PHE A 76 0.01 -11.57 -12.63
C PHE A 76 0.84 -12.28 -13.71
N GLY A 77 1.35 -11.53 -14.69
CA GLY A 77 2.15 -12.08 -15.77
C GLY A 77 3.50 -12.62 -15.29
N LEU A 78 4.21 -11.86 -14.44
CA LEU A 78 5.48 -12.30 -13.86
C LEU A 78 5.27 -13.51 -12.94
N ALA A 79 4.30 -13.44 -12.02
CA ALA A 79 4.02 -14.58 -11.15
C ALA A 79 3.72 -15.84 -11.98
N LYS A 80 2.86 -15.74 -12.99
CA LYS A 80 2.54 -16.86 -13.89
C LYS A 80 3.75 -17.38 -14.65
N LYS A 81 4.64 -16.49 -15.16
CA LYS A 81 5.85 -16.88 -15.90
C LYS A 81 6.78 -17.72 -15.04
N TYR A 82 6.91 -17.39 -13.76
CA TYR A 82 7.81 -18.08 -12.82
C TYR A 82 7.11 -19.13 -11.95
N GLY A 83 5.90 -19.57 -12.32
CA GLY A 83 5.15 -20.61 -11.58
C GLY A 83 4.71 -20.17 -10.18
N GLY A 84 4.73 -18.88 -9.93
CA GLY A 84 4.32 -18.26 -8.66
C GLY A 84 2.83 -17.90 -8.64
N LYS A 85 2.45 -17.06 -7.67
CA LYS A 85 1.07 -16.69 -7.37
C LYS A 85 0.92 -15.19 -7.20
N THR A 86 -0.32 -14.68 -7.36
CA THR A 86 -0.67 -13.28 -7.14
C THR A 86 -1.90 -13.19 -6.26
N ASN A 87 -1.85 -12.39 -5.20
CA ASN A 87 -3.01 -12.04 -4.40
C ASN A 87 -3.71 -10.79 -4.96
N LEU A 88 -5.04 -10.76 -4.87
CA LEU A 88 -5.83 -9.56 -4.98
C LEU A 88 -6.11 -9.06 -3.56
N ARG A 89 -5.55 -7.89 -3.18
CA ARG A 89 -5.79 -7.28 -1.87
C ARG A 89 -6.42 -5.91 -2.05
N PHE A 90 -7.64 -5.74 -1.65
CA PHE A 90 -8.27 -4.42 -1.62
C PHE A 90 -7.67 -3.57 -0.48
N ASP A 91 -7.17 -2.38 -0.83
CA ASP A 91 -6.73 -1.39 0.16
C ASP A 91 -7.95 -0.60 0.64
N ASP A 92 -8.63 -1.16 1.63
CA ASP A 92 -9.82 -0.62 2.26
C ASP A 92 -9.51 0.07 3.61
N THR A 93 -8.43 0.86 3.64
CA THR A 93 -8.01 1.62 4.83
C THR A 93 -8.78 2.92 5.04
N ASN A 94 -9.65 3.31 4.11
CA ASN A 94 -10.41 4.55 4.17
C ASN A 94 -11.93 4.32 4.12
N PRO A 95 -12.63 4.25 5.27
CA PRO A 95 -14.03 3.85 5.37
C PRO A 95 -15.03 4.74 4.61
N VAL A 96 -14.66 5.98 4.28
CA VAL A 96 -15.57 6.95 3.64
C VAL A 96 -15.55 6.93 2.11
N LYS A 97 -14.72 6.12 1.48
CA LYS A 97 -14.53 6.16 0.01
C LYS A 97 -14.81 4.85 -0.70
N GLU A 98 -15.11 3.80 0.01
CA GLU A 98 -15.14 2.43 -0.49
C GLU A 98 -16.56 1.99 -0.82
N ASP A 99 -16.74 1.35 -1.99
CA ASP A 99 -18.00 0.83 -2.45
C ASP A 99 -17.84 -0.59 -3.02
N THR A 100 -18.77 -1.46 -2.71
CA THR A 100 -18.84 -2.83 -3.20
C THR A 100 -18.98 -2.91 -4.74
N GLU A 101 -19.60 -1.90 -5.37
CA GLU A 101 -19.66 -1.79 -6.83
C GLU A 101 -18.26 -1.79 -7.46
N TYR A 102 -17.32 -1.06 -6.86
CA TYR A 102 -15.94 -1.01 -7.37
C TYR A 102 -15.18 -2.31 -7.13
N VAL A 103 -15.42 -2.97 -6.00
CA VAL A 103 -14.85 -4.30 -5.72
C VAL A 103 -15.24 -5.30 -6.81
N ASP A 104 -16.52 -5.38 -7.15
CA ASP A 104 -17.02 -6.30 -8.18
C ASP A 104 -16.50 -5.94 -9.57
N SER A 105 -16.49 -4.66 -9.92
CA SER A 105 -15.94 -4.18 -11.20
C SER A 105 -14.46 -4.51 -11.37
N ILE A 106 -13.65 -4.34 -10.30
CA ILE A 106 -12.23 -4.67 -10.31
C ILE A 106 -12.00 -6.17 -10.56
N LYS A 107 -12.78 -7.02 -9.90
CA LYS A 107 -12.73 -8.48 -10.11
C LYS A 107 -13.09 -8.87 -11.54
N GLU A 108 -14.12 -8.26 -12.09
CA GLU A 108 -14.51 -8.50 -13.50
C GLU A 108 -13.40 -8.07 -14.46
N ASP A 109 -12.78 -6.92 -14.24
CA ASP A 109 -11.70 -6.41 -15.09
C ASP A 109 -10.46 -7.31 -15.07
N ILE A 110 -10.06 -7.84 -13.91
CA ILE A 110 -8.93 -8.78 -13.79
C ILE A 110 -9.24 -10.07 -14.56
N LYS A 111 -10.44 -10.64 -14.39
CA LYS A 111 -10.88 -11.84 -15.12
C LYS A 111 -10.99 -11.58 -16.62
N TRP A 112 -11.46 -10.39 -17.00
CA TRP A 112 -11.51 -10.01 -18.41
C TRP A 112 -10.11 -9.93 -19.02
N LEU A 113 -9.09 -9.47 -18.29
CA LEU A 113 -7.69 -9.49 -18.72
C LEU A 113 -7.11 -10.92 -18.83
N GLY A 114 -7.82 -11.93 -18.33
CA GLY A 114 -7.45 -13.36 -18.42
C GLY A 114 -6.60 -13.83 -17.26
N PHE A 115 -6.68 -13.15 -16.14
CA PHE A 115 -6.01 -13.51 -14.90
C PHE A 115 -7.02 -13.95 -13.84
N ASP A 116 -6.50 -14.69 -12.87
CA ASP A 116 -7.19 -15.06 -11.63
C ASP A 116 -6.19 -14.95 -10.49
N TRP A 117 -6.69 -14.79 -9.27
CA TRP A 117 -5.88 -14.58 -8.07
C TRP A 117 -5.89 -15.80 -7.16
N GLU A 118 -4.81 -15.95 -6.39
CA GLU A 118 -4.71 -17.04 -5.42
C GLU A 118 -5.61 -16.79 -4.21
N ASN A 119 -5.50 -15.61 -3.60
CA ASN A 119 -6.32 -15.21 -2.47
C ASN A 119 -6.91 -13.83 -2.70
N GLU A 120 -8.16 -13.65 -2.29
CA GLU A 120 -8.79 -12.35 -2.12
C GLU A 120 -8.61 -11.90 -0.68
N ARG A 121 -8.02 -10.74 -0.50
CA ARG A 121 -7.66 -10.16 0.79
C ARG A 121 -8.12 -8.70 0.86
N TYR A 122 -8.18 -8.20 2.08
CA TYR A 122 -8.50 -6.81 2.36
C TYR A 122 -7.52 -6.28 3.42
N ALA A 123 -7.13 -5.01 3.32
CA ALA A 123 -6.30 -4.40 4.37
C ALA A 123 -6.99 -4.44 5.74
N SER A 124 -8.32 -4.35 5.76
CA SER A 124 -9.14 -4.49 6.97
C SER A 124 -9.07 -5.86 7.64
N ASP A 125 -8.68 -6.93 6.92
CA ASP A 125 -8.44 -8.25 7.52
C ASP A 125 -7.28 -8.21 8.53
N TYR A 126 -6.38 -7.23 8.39
CA TYR A 126 -5.14 -7.09 9.17
C TYR A 126 -5.18 -5.98 10.21
N PHE A 127 -6.30 -5.28 10.39
CA PHE A 127 -6.39 -4.13 11.31
C PHE A 127 -6.01 -4.47 12.75
N ASP A 128 -6.36 -5.64 13.24
CA ASP A 128 -5.96 -6.07 14.58
C ASP A 128 -4.43 -6.22 14.68
N GLN A 129 -3.78 -6.88 13.71
CA GLN A 129 -2.33 -7.06 13.67
C GLN A 129 -1.59 -5.74 13.45
N LEU A 130 -2.09 -4.89 12.56
CA LEU A 130 -1.52 -3.56 12.34
C LEU A 130 -1.57 -2.71 13.60
N TYR A 131 -2.66 -2.81 14.36
CA TYR A 131 -2.80 -2.13 15.65
C TYR A 131 -1.78 -2.63 16.67
N GLU A 132 -1.59 -3.94 16.80
CA GLU A 132 -0.60 -4.55 17.69
C GLU A 132 0.83 -4.09 17.33
N TRP A 133 1.16 -4.06 16.06
CA TRP A 133 2.45 -3.55 15.59
C TRP A 133 2.63 -2.04 15.82
N ALA A 134 1.57 -1.26 15.77
CA ALA A 134 1.64 0.15 16.16
C ALA A 134 1.95 0.30 17.66
N GLU A 135 1.33 -0.50 18.53
CA GLU A 135 1.70 -0.55 19.96
C GLU A 135 3.17 -0.99 20.15
N GLU A 136 3.65 -1.93 19.34
CA GLU A 136 5.05 -2.37 19.38
C GLU A 136 6.02 -1.24 19.02
N LEU A 137 5.72 -0.46 17.98
CA LEU A 137 6.51 0.72 17.63
C LEU A 137 6.51 1.75 18.76
N ILE A 138 5.38 1.97 19.44
CA ILE A 138 5.33 2.85 20.62
C ILE A 138 6.22 2.27 21.73
N LYS A 139 6.14 0.99 22.05
CA LYS A 139 6.96 0.32 23.08
C LYS A 139 8.46 0.42 22.78
N LYS A 140 8.83 0.41 21.50
CA LYS A 140 10.22 0.63 21.04
C LYS A 140 10.65 2.11 21.04
N GLY A 141 9.75 3.04 21.39
CA GLY A 141 10.02 4.48 21.33
C GLY A 141 10.11 5.03 19.90
N LEU A 142 9.55 4.30 18.92
CA LEU A 142 9.58 4.62 17.49
C LEU A 142 8.27 5.23 16.98
N ALA A 143 7.30 5.44 17.85
CA ALA A 143 6.05 6.14 17.53
C ALA A 143 5.54 6.92 18.74
N TYR A 144 4.78 7.98 18.48
CA TYR A 144 4.19 8.84 19.50
C TYR A 144 2.84 9.39 19.05
N VAL A 145 1.96 9.68 20.01
CA VAL A 145 0.69 10.36 19.78
C VAL A 145 0.94 11.85 19.74
N ASP A 146 0.45 12.49 18.69
CA ASP A 146 0.59 13.92 18.43
C ASP A 146 -0.79 14.59 18.50
N ASP A 147 -0.90 15.67 19.26
CA ASP A 147 -2.13 16.45 19.44
C ASP A 147 -2.15 17.70 18.53
N GLN A 148 -1.16 17.83 17.63
CA GLN A 148 -1.15 18.89 16.65
C GLN A 148 -2.25 18.70 15.61
N THR A 149 -2.84 19.81 15.18
CA THR A 149 -3.76 19.83 14.04
C THR A 149 -3.04 19.48 12.73
N GLN A 150 -3.80 19.15 11.71
CA GLN A 150 -3.26 18.87 10.37
C GLN A 150 -2.46 20.07 9.81
N GLU A 151 -2.93 21.30 10.07
CA GLU A 151 -2.26 22.53 9.65
C GLU A 151 -0.91 22.69 10.37
N GLU A 152 -0.86 22.46 11.66
CA GLU A 152 0.38 22.55 12.47
C GLU A 152 1.39 21.48 12.03
N ILE A 153 0.96 20.24 11.83
CA ILE A 153 1.81 19.16 11.32
C ILE A 153 2.36 19.52 9.93
N ARG A 154 1.51 20.06 9.06
CA ARG A 154 1.92 20.48 7.71
C ARG A 154 2.91 21.62 7.75
N ALA A 155 2.68 22.64 8.59
CA ALA A 155 3.59 23.77 8.77
C ALA A 155 4.93 23.31 9.38
N GLY A 156 4.86 22.41 10.37
CA GLY A 156 6.05 21.86 11.06
C GLY A 156 6.91 20.93 10.20
N ARG A 157 6.40 20.41 9.07
CA ARG A 157 7.14 19.47 8.22
C ARG A 157 8.34 20.12 7.51
N GLY A 158 8.33 21.45 7.34
CA GLY A 158 9.38 22.16 6.61
C GLY A 158 9.25 22.01 5.09
N THR A 159 10.37 22.18 4.39
CA THR A 159 10.45 22.05 2.92
C THR A 159 11.65 21.16 2.55
N VAL A 160 11.86 20.90 1.25
CA VAL A 160 13.03 20.14 0.79
C VAL A 160 14.35 20.81 1.22
N GLN A 161 14.37 22.15 1.30
CA GLN A 161 15.56 22.92 1.67
C GLN A 161 15.64 23.24 3.17
N VAL A 162 14.51 23.19 3.88
CA VAL A 162 14.41 23.58 5.29
C VAL A 162 13.98 22.38 6.11
N PRO A 163 14.76 21.98 7.14
CA PRO A 163 14.34 20.93 8.07
C PRO A 163 12.99 21.22 8.71
N GLY A 164 12.29 20.17 9.09
CA GLY A 164 11.08 20.30 9.88
C GLY A 164 11.37 20.63 11.35
N THR A 165 10.32 21.01 12.06
CA THR A 165 10.34 21.26 13.50
C THR A 165 9.70 20.08 14.22
N GLU A 166 10.34 19.63 15.29
CA GLU A 166 9.77 18.57 16.14
C GLU A 166 8.46 19.02 16.80
N SER A 167 7.52 18.09 16.89
CA SER A 167 6.30 18.30 17.67
C SER A 167 6.62 18.44 19.16
N PRO A 168 5.93 19.33 19.91
CA PRO A 168 6.07 19.41 21.37
C PRO A 168 5.69 18.09 22.06
N TYR A 169 4.93 17.23 21.40
CA TYR A 169 4.46 15.95 21.92
C TYR A 169 5.39 14.76 21.60
N ARG A 170 6.44 15.00 20.80
CA ARG A 170 7.35 13.96 20.28
C ARG A 170 8.07 13.17 21.38
N ASN A 171 8.27 13.78 22.53
CA ASN A 171 9.04 13.22 23.65
C ASN A 171 8.18 12.78 24.85
N ARG A 172 6.87 12.50 24.63
CA ARG A 172 6.03 11.83 25.61
C ARG A 172 6.59 10.47 25.98
N SER A 173 6.35 10.02 27.21
CA SER A 173 6.74 8.68 27.65
C SER A 173 6.04 7.58 26.85
N VAL A 174 6.62 6.38 26.84
CA VAL A 174 6.03 5.20 26.20
C VAL A 174 4.67 4.89 26.82
N GLU A 175 4.56 4.96 28.14
CA GLU A 175 3.33 4.68 28.89
C GLU A 175 2.21 5.64 28.51
N GLU A 176 2.51 6.93 28.44
CA GLU A 176 1.54 7.97 28.05
C GLU A 176 1.09 7.75 26.60
N ASN A 177 2.03 7.50 25.68
CA ASN A 177 1.69 7.24 24.29
C ASN A 177 0.81 5.99 24.12
N LEU A 178 1.11 4.89 24.83
CA LEU A 178 0.28 3.68 24.82
C LEU A 178 -1.15 3.95 25.35
N GLN A 179 -1.25 4.70 26.46
CA GLN A 179 -2.54 5.07 27.02
C GLN A 179 -3.34 5.89 26.00
N LEU A 180 -2.77 6.95 25.45
CA LEU A 180 -3.43 7.83 24.48
C LEU A 180 -3.84 7.07 23.21
N PHE A 181 -3.00 6.18 22.68
CA PHE A 181 -3.32 5.40 21.49
C PHE A 181 -4.49 4.42 21.74
N ARG A 182 -4.54 3.79 22.91
CA ARG A 182 -5.67 2.96 23.34
C ARG A 182 -6.94 3.76 23.51
N GLU A 183 -6.84 4.97 24.02
CA GLU A 183 -7.95 5.91 24.15
C GLU A 183 -8.46 6.40 22.79
N MET A 184 -7.56 6.60 21.79
CA MET A 184 -7.97 6.86 20.41
C MET A 184 -8.81 5.70 19.87
N LYS A 185 -8.37 4.45 20.04
CA LYS A 185 -9.13 3.25 19.63
C LYS A 185 -10.46 3.13 20.36
N ALA A 186 -10.53 3.55 21.60
CA ALA A 186 -11.75 3.54 22.41
C ALA A 186 -12.73 4.67 22.05
N GLY A 187 -12.41 5.51 21.05
CA GLY A 187 -13.29 6.58 20.58
C GLY A 187 -13.41 7.78 21.52
N LYS A 188 -12.41 8.02 22.39
CA LYS A 188 -12.46 9.12 23.36
C LYS A 188 -12.16 10.49 22.76
N TYR A 189 -11.67 10.55 21.53
CA TYR A 189 -11.22 11.78 20.89
C TYR A 189 -11.96 12.04 19.58
N ALA A 190 -12.15 13.30 19.23
CA ALA A 190 -12.74 13.71 17.96
C ALA A 190 -11.76 13.54 16.79
N GLU A 191 -12.28 13.54 15.56
CA GLU A 191 -11.48 13.57 14.34
C GLU A 191 -10.57 14.79 14.33
N GLY A 192 -9.30 14.58 13.97
CA GLY A 192 -8.29 15.64 13.92
C GLY A 192 -7.71 16.06 15.26
N GLU A 193 -8.22 15.54 16.40
CA GLU A 193 -7.72 15.89 17.73
C GLU A 193 -6.39 15.20 18.06
N LYS A 194 -6.22 13.96 17.58
CA LYS A 194 -4.99 13.17 17.78
C LYS A 194 -4.67 12.31 16.56
N VAL A 195 -3.38 12.11 16.35
CA VAL A 195 -2.84 11.18 15.36
C VAL A 195 -1.69 10.37 15.97
N LEU A 196 -1.43 9.17 15.44
CA LEU A 196 -0.19 8.46 15.75
C LEU A 196 0.83 8.77 14.65
N ARG A 197 2.06 9.12 15.04
CA ARG A 197 3.17 9.40 14.14
C ARG A 197 4.35 8.50 14.43
N ALA A 198 5.09 8.11 13.39
CA ALA A 198 6.42 7.51 13.57
C ALA A 198 7.40 8.58 14.10
N LYS A 199 8.37 8.14 14.90
CA LYS A 199 9.45 8.98 15.43
C LYS A 199 10.74 8.63 14.70
N ILE A 200 11.04 9.37 13.62
CA ILE A 200 12.18 9.10 12.75
C ILE A 200 13.18 10.29 12.74
N ASP A 201 13.01 11.23 11.81
CA ASP A 201 13.94 12.36 11.68
C ASP A 201 13.28 13.55 10.97
N MET A 202 13.04 14.63 11.69
CA MET A 202 12.42 15.85 11.15
C MET A 202 13.35 16.64 10.21
N ALA A 203 14.64 16.31 10.13
CA ALA A 203 15.59 16.91 9.20
C ALA A 203 15.86 16.06 7.95
N HIS A 204 15.26 14.88 7.84
CA HIS A 204 15.51 13.94 6.74
C HIS A 204 15.22 14.58 5.37
N PRO A 205 16.10 14.40 4.34
CA PRO A 205 15.88 14.95 3.00
C PRO A 205 14.63 14.40 2.31
N ASN A 206 14.32 13.12 2.50
CA ASN A 206 13.02 12.54 2.10
C ASN A 206 11.96 12.97 3.12
N MET A 207 11.02 13.82 2.69
CA MET A 207 9.98 14.37 3.55
C MET A 207 9.01 13.30 4.12
N LEU A 208 8.94 12.11 3.51
CA LEU A 208 8.15 10.98 4.05
C LEU A 208 8.75 10.39 5.33
N PHE A 209 10.02 10.68 5.64
CA PHE A 209 10.68 10.30 6.89
C PHE A 209 10.53 11.32 8.01
N ARG A 210 9.91 12.48 7.73
CA ARG A 210 9.72 13.52 8.74
C ARG A 210 8.51 13.23 9.61
N ASP A 211 8.66 12.26 10.49
CA ASP A 211 7.67 11.75 11.43
C ASP A 211 6.29 11.56 10.77
N PRO A 212 6.17 10.59 9.83
CA PRO A 212 4.93 10.36 9.08
C PRO A 212 3.78 9.90 9.98
N LEU A 213 2.55 10.16 9.52
CA LEU A 213 1.34 9.66 10.17
C LEU A 213 1.21 8.15 9.98
N LEU A 214 0.89 7.43 11.07
CA LEU A 214 0.59 6.00 11.08
C LEU A 214 -0.90 5.73 11.18
N TYR A 215 -1.58 6.44 12.10
CA TYR A 215 -3.03 6.34 12.34
C TYR A 215 -3.68 7.70 12.44
N ARG A 216 -4.92 7.76 11.99
CA ARG A 216 -5.84 8.90 12.14
C ARG A 216 -7.17 8.44 12.71
N ILE A 217 -7.92 9.35 13.36
CA ILE A 217 -9.26 9.12 13.85
C ILE A 217 -10.25 9.42 12.73
N ILE A 218 -11.16 8.49 12.44
CA ILE A 218 -12.30 8.67 11.55
C ILE A 218 -13.51 7.96 12.16
N HIS A 219 -14.56 8.71 12.50
CA HIS A 219 -15.80 8.17 13.01
C HIS A 219 -16.76 7.86 11.85
N ALA A 220 -16.50 6.77 11.14
CA ALA A 220 -17.32 6.33 10.01
C ALA A 220 -17.52 4.81 10.04
N HIS A 221 -18.66 4.37 9.52
CA HIS A 221 -18.96 2.95 9.33
C HIS A 221 -18.08 2.38 8.20
N HIS A 222 -17.37 1.32 8.48
CA HIS A 222 -16.54 0.62 7.50
C HIS A 222 -17.31 -0.53 6.86
N HIS A 223 -17.27 -0.67 5.54
CA HIS A 223 -18.07 -1.62 4.77
C HIS A 223 -17.90 -3.09 5.20
N ARG A 224 -16.76 -3.46 5.80
CA ARG A 224 -16.48 -4.83 6.27
C ARG A 224 -16.41 -4.96 7.79
N THR A 225 -15.80 -4.01 8.47
CA THR A 225 -15.58 -4.11 9.93
C THR A 225 -16.66 -3.39 10.75
N GLY A 226 -17.61 -2.70 10.07
CA GLY A 226 -18.67 -1.96 10.74
C GLY A 226 -18.13 -0.84 11.60
N ASP A 227 -18.61 -0.76 12.83
CA ASP A 227 -18.23 0.27 13.81
C ASP A 227 -17.16 -0.22 14.81
N LYS A 228 -16.46 -1.33 14.49
CA LYS A 228 -15.40 -1.89 15.35
C LYS A 228 -14.22 -0.91 15.52
N TRP A 229 -13.95 -0.11 14.50
CA TRP A 229 -12.80 0.79 14.44
C TRP A 229 -13.25 2.24 14.32
N CYS A 230 -12.56 3.13 15.00
CA CYS A 230 -12.64 4.58 14.82
C CYS A 230 -11.26 5.21 14.59
N ILE A 231 -10.22 4.39 14.49
CA ILE A 231 -8.88 4.78 14.04
C ILE A 231 -8.49 3.90 12.86
N TYR A 232 -7.87 4.50 11.87
CA TYR A 232 -7.53 3.82 10.62
C TYR A 232 -6.07 4.06 10.25
N PRO A 233 -5.35 3.01 9.80
CA PRO A 233 -3.96 3.15 9.39
C PRO A 233 -3.85 4.01 8.13
N MET A 234 -2.72 4.69 8.00
CA MET A 234 -2.35 5.37 6.77
C MET A 234 -1.77 4.37 5.77
N TYR A 235 -1.88 4.67 4.48
CA TYR A 235 -1.37 3.83 3.38
C TYR A 235 0.09 3.39 3.61
N ASP A 236 0.99 4.35 3.85
CA ASP A 236 2.42 4.07 4.02
C ASP A 236 2.72 3.13 5.20
N TYR A 237 1.86 3.14 6.21
CA TYR A 237 1.97 2.24 7.34
C TYR A 237 1.40 0.85 7.01
N ALA A 238 0.19 0.79 6.44
CA ALA A 238 -0.52 -0.48 6.24
C ALA A 238 0.09 -1.34 5.12
N HIS A 239 0.63 -0.71 4.07
CA HIS A 239 0.96 -1.36 2.82
C HIS A 239 2.08 -2.40 2.97
N GLY A 240 3.23 -2.02 3.49
CA GLY A 240 4.38 -2.93 3.67
C GLY A 240 4.11 -4.05 4.66
N GLN A 241 3.39 -3.75 5.74
CA GLN A 241 3.01 -4.75 6.74
C GLN A 241 2.00 -5.76 6.19
N SER A 242 1.04 -5.31 5.37
CA SER A 242 0.12 -6.23 4.68
C SER A 242 0.85 -7.13 3.70
N ASP A 243 1.82 -6.59 2.94
CA ASP A 243 2.69 -7.39 2.07
C ASP A 243 3.46 -8.45 2.89
N SER A 244 3.98 -8.07 4.05
CA SER A 244 4.69 -8.97 4.95
C SER A 244 3.80 -10.10 5.49
N ILE A 245 2.56 -9.80 5.92
CA ILE A 245 1.58 -10.81 6.37
C ILE A 245 1.27 -11.82 5.28
N GLU A 246 1.18 -11.36 4.03
CA GLU A 246 0.87 -12.20 2.87
C GLU A 246 2.12 -12.91 2.30
N ASN A 247 3.29 -12.71 2.87
CA ASN A 247 4.58 -13.22 2.35
C ASN A 247 4.83 -12.81 0.88
N ILE A 248 4.49 -11.57 0.53
CA ILE A 248 4.76 -11.04 -0.80
C ILE A 248 6.27 -10.92 -0.98
N THR A 249 6.83 -11.67 -1.91
CA THR A 249 8.27 -11.67 -2.18
C THR A 249 8.67 -10.47 -3.04
N HIS A 250 7.81 -10.13 -4.02
CA HIS A 250 8.04 -9.05 -4.97
C HIS A 250 6.85 -8.10 -4.96
N SER A 251 6.98 -7.00 -4.21
CA SER A 251 6.00 -5.93 -4.11
C SER A 251 6.17 -4.95 -5.27
N ILE A 252 5.55 -5.25 -6.42
CA ILE A 252 5.76 -4.51 -7.66
C ILE A 252 4.76 -3.36 -7.78
N CYS A 253 5.24 -2.13 -7.98
CA CYS A 253 4.44 -0.92 -8.09
C CYS A 253 4.97 0.06 -9.13
N THR A 254 4.31 1.20 -9.34
CA THR A 254 4.77 2.22 -10.27
C THR A 254 5.86 3.10 -9.67
N LEU A 255 6.72 3.69 -10.52
CA LEU A 255 7.89 4.49 -10.12
C LEU A 255 7.56 5.68 -9.18
N GLU A 256 6.32 6.13 -9.14
CA GLU A 256 5.88 7.19 -8.22
C GLU A 256 5.99 6.79 -6.73
N PHE A 257 6.08 5.50 -6.44
CA PHE A 257 6.28 4.97 -5.08
C PHE A 257 7.76 4.79 -4.69
N ASP A 258 8.72 5.13 -5.55
CA ASP A 258 10.15 5.04 -5.24
C ASP A 258 10.54 5.82 -3.96
N VAL A 259 9.97 7.00 -3.79
CA VAL A 259 10.19 7.82 -2.59
C VAL A 259 9.55 7.22 -1.32
N HIS A 260 8.60 6.30 -1.45
CA HIS A 260 7.94 5.59 -0.33
C HIS A 260 8.70 4.33 0.10
N ARG A 261 9.46 3.69 -0.81
CA ARG A 261 10.20 2.44 -0.53
C ARG A 261 11.08 2.51 0.72
N PRO A 262 11.87 3.56 0.98
CA PRO A 262 12.68 3.59 2.19
C PRO A 262 11.85 3.54 3.48
N LEU A 263 10.65 4.14 3.48
CA LEU A 263 9.72 4.08 4.62
C LEU A 263 9.08 2.69 4.77
N TYR A 264 8.74 2.06 3.66
CA TYR A 264 8.29 0.68 3.60
C TYR A 264 9.33 -0.28 4.23
N ASP A 265 10.59 -0.19 3.81
CA ASP A 265 11.69 -1.01 4.33
C ASP A 265 11.94 -0.71 5.83
N TRP A 266 11.81 0.55 6.25
CA TRP A 266 11.98 0.95 7.65
C TRP A 266 10.97 0.26 8.58
N PHE A 267 9.69 0.18 8.20
CA PHE A 267 8.69 -0.50 9.01
C PHE A 267 8.98 -2.01 9.11
N ILE A 268 9.31 -2.65 8.01
CA ILE A 268 9.64 -4.08 7.98
C ILE A 268 10.83 -4.37 8.89
N GLU A 269 11.90 -3.58 8.79
CA GLU A 269 13.11 -3.71 9.63
C GLU A 269 12.79 -3.50 11.11
N LYS A 270 12.09 -2.40 11.46
CA LYS A 270 11.83 -2.05 12.87
C LYS A 270 10.86 -3.01 13.55
N LEU A 271 9.98 -3.62 12.80
CA LEU A 271 9.07 -4.66 13.32
C LEU A 271 9.68 -6.06 13.28
N GLY A 272 10.70 -6.30 12.47
CA GLY A 272 11.34 -7.62 12.32
C GLY A 272 10.41 -8.66 11.69
N ILE A 273 9.58 -8.23 10.74
CA ILE A 273 8.57 -9.04 10.06
C ILE A 273 9.10 -9.59 8.73
N PHE A 274 8.28 -10.37 7.99
CA PHE A 274 8.71 -10.98 6.73
C PHE A 274 9.28 -9.91 5.76
N PRO A 275 10.48 -10.12 5.19
CA PRO A 275 11.20 -9.11 4.43
C PRO A 275 10.68 -8.99 2.99
N SER A 276 9.42 -8.61 2.84
CA SER A 276 8.91 -8.15 1.55
C SER A 276 9.74 -7.00 1.01
N HIS A 277 9.94 -6.95 -0.30
CA HIS A 277 10.69 -5.87 -0.93
C HIS A 277 9.92 -5.23 -2.08
N GLN A 278 9.97 -3.88 -2.15
CA GLN A 278 9.28 -3.09 -3.15
C GLN A 278 10.18 -2.86 -4.38
N TYR A 279 9.61 -3.09 -5.56
CA TYR A 279 10.26 -2.86 -6.86
C TYR A 279 9.37 -1.98 -7.73
N GLU A 280 9.94 -0.96 -8.37
CA GLU A 280 9.18 0.01 -9.15
C GLU A 280 9.41 -0.16 -10.64
N PHE A 281 8.35 0.01 -11.42
CA PHE A 281 8.40 0.05 -12.87
C PHE A 281 7.91 1.38 -13.44
N ALA A 282 8.39 1.74 -14.63
CA ALA A 282 8.03 2.99 -15.29
C ALA A 282 6.54 3.09 -15.62
N ARG A 283 5.96 4.28 -15.47
CA ARG A 283 4.59 4.59 -15.91
C ARG A 283 4.39 4.24 -17.39
N LEU A 284 3.14 3.92 -17.74
CA LEU A 284 2.72 3.88 -19.14
C LEU A 284 2.44 5.31 -19.60
N ASN A 285 3.31 5.86 -20.43
CA ASN A 285 3.06 7.13 -21.10
C ASN A 285 2.25 6.84 -22.37
N LEU A 286 1.02 7.37 -22.42
CA LEU A 286 0.19 7.37 -23.62
C LEU A 286 0.35 8.74 -24.26
N THR A 287 0.87 8.79 -25.45
CA THR A 287 0.91 9.97 -26.33
C THR A 287 -0.34 10.04 -27.18
#